data_4edb834a9ed8642dd68c968394a2ab06
#
_entry.id   4edb834a9ed8642dd68c968394a2ab06
#
_cell.length_a   1.000
_cell.length_b   1.000
_cell.length_c   1.000
_cell.angle_alpha   90.00
_cell.angle_beta   90.00
_cell.angle_gamma   90.00
#
_symmetry.space_group_name_H-M   'P 1'
#
loop_
_entity.id
_entity.type
_entity.pdbx_description
1 polymer ?
#
loop_
_entity_poly.entity_id
_entity_poly.type
_entity_poly.pdbx_seq_one_letter_code
_entity_poly.pdbx_strand_id
1 'polypeptide(L)'
;MSAFAGDEDNHSSVAPATNMDKRTRARELTMQALYQLDVQGPDLLDLLGEFFIEAETNNAVRSLASEWTRGASENLEKCDELITAATIKWQLTRLSPVDRSILRLSVYQLKFCRDIPPKVVINEAIELAKKFSTDKSPGFVNGVLDAVLKKLQI
;
A
#
# COMPACT_ATOMS: atom_id res chain seq x y z
N MET A 1 -8.52 -17.24 4.03
CA MET A 1 -7.83 -16.96 4.52
C MET A 1 -7.03 -16.10 4.31
N SER A 2 -6.79 -15.64 4.69
CA SER A 2 -6.07 -14.63 4.35
C SER A 2 -4.95 -14.36 5.25
N ALA A 3 -3.83 -14.07 4.72
CA ALA A 3 -2.72 -13.63 5.51
C ALA A 3 -3.01 -12.32 6.18
N PHE A 4 -4.06 -11.67 5.77
CA PHE A 4 -4.40 -10.36 6.28
C PHE A 4 -5.53 -10.38 7.28
N ALA A 5 -6.05 -11.53 7.58
CA ALA A 5 -7.09 -11.59 8.55
C ALA A 5 -6.41 -11.56 9.89
N GLY A 6 -6.56 -10.80 10.71
CA GLY A 6 -5.93 -10.93 11.89
C GLY A 6 -6.19 -9.95 12.90
N ASP A 7 -5.94 -10.19 14.04
CA ASP A 7 -5.88 -9.37 15.10
C ASP A 7 -6.80 -8.32 15.17
N GLU A 8 -7.88 -8.48 14.75
CA GLU A 8 -8.85 -7.51 14.85
C GLU A 8 -9.47 -7.49 16.18
N ASP A 9 -9.13 -8.36 17.07
CA ASP A 9 -9.80 -8.51 18.26
C ASP A 9 -9.50 -7.45 19.26
N ASN A 10 -10.37 -7.27 20.16
CA ASN A 10 -10.20 -6.54 21.28
C ASN A 10 -9.77 -5.16 21.21
N HIS A 11 -10.36 -4.42 20.49
CA HIS A 11 -9.99 -3.05 20.41
C HIS A 11 -10.92 -2.14 21.20
N SER A 12 -11.82 -2.71 21.93
CA SER A 12 -12.79 -1.88 22.65
C SER A 12 -12.15 -1.00 23.71
N SER A 13 -10.98 -1.40 24.21
CA SER A 13 -10.31 -0.64 25.25
C SER A 13 -9.25 0.30 24.69
N VAL A 14 -9.11 0.35 23.40
CA VAL A 14 -8.08 1.16 22.77
C VAL A 14 -8.54 2.60 22.62
N ALA A 15 -7.63 3.53 22.84
CA ALA A 15 -7.95 4.95 22.65
C ALA A 15 -8.34 5.22 21.20
N PRO A 16 -9.14 6.27 20.95
CA PRO A 16 -9.49 6.62 19.57
C PRO A 16 -8.25 6.84 18.72
N ALA A 17 -8.32 6.38 17.49
CA ALA A 17 -7.19 6.51 16.59
C ALA A 17 -6.92 7.97 16.24
N THR A 18 -5.64 8.33 16.16
CA THR A 18 -5.24 9.64 15.70
C THR A 18 -5.34 9.67 14.17
N ASN A 19 -5.16 10.86 13.57
CA ASN A 19 -5.12 10.96 12.11
C ASN A 19 -3.98 10.14 11.52
N MET A 20 -2.86 10.05 12.22
CA MET A 20 -1.72 9.25 11.80
C MET A 20 -2.11 7.77 11.79
N ASP A 21 -2.73 7.30 12.86
CA ASP A 21 -3.15 5.90 12.96
C ASP A 21 -4.18 5.56 11.90
N LYS A 22 -5.10 6.47 11.61
CA LYS A 22 -6.12 6.25 10.58
C LYS A 22 -5.48 6.11 9.20
N ARG A 23 -4.51 6.95 8.88
CA ARG A 23 -3.80 6.86 7.61
C ARG A 23 -2.98 5.59 7.53
N THR A 24 -2.34 5.19 8.62
CA THR A 24 -1.59 3.94 8.67
C THR A 24 -2.51 2.76 8.40
N ARG A 25 -3.69 2.75 9.05
CA ARG A 25 -4.66 1.69 8.83
C ARG A 25 -5.18 1.70 7.38
N ALA A 26 -5.44 2.88 6.84
CA ALA A 26 -5.89 2.99 5.45
C ALA A 26 -4.84 2.44 4.48
N ARG A 27 -3.56 2.65 4.76
CA ARG A 27 -2.48 2.09 3.93
C ARG A 27 -2.47 0.57 3.99
N GLU A 28 -2.69 -0.02 5.17
CA GLU A 28 -2.77 -1.47 5.27
C GLU A 28 -3.91 -2.01 4.40
N LEU A 29 -5.07 -1.40 4.49
CA LEU A 29 -6.23 -1.83 3.71
C LEU A 29 -5.99 -1.66 2.22
N THR A 30 -5.37 -0.55 1.83
CA THR A 30 -5.06 -0.31 0.41
C THR A 30 -4.09 -1.37 -0.11
N MET A 31 -3.04 -1.66 0.65
CA MET A 31 -2.07 -2.68 0.25
C MET A 31 -2.75 -4.04 0.10
N GLN A 32 -3.63 -4.39 1.03
CA GLN A 32 -4.36 -5.66 0.98
C GLN A 32 -5.30 -5.71 -0.23
N ALA A 33 -5.95 -4.59 -0.54
CA ALA A 33 -6.82 -4.50 -1.71
C ALA A 33 -6.03 -4.62 -3.01
N LEU A 34 -4.89 -3.95 -3.10
CA LEU A 34 -4.03 -4.05 -4.27
C LEU A 34 -3.49 -5.48 -4.43
N TYR A 35 -3.19 -6.14 -3.33
CA TYR A 35 -2.80 -7.55 -3.37
C TYR A 35 -3.91 -8.41 -3.99
N GLN A 36 -5.15 -8.21 -3.56
CA GLN A 36 -6.27 -8.97 -4.09
C GLN A 36 -6.47 -8.72 -5.58
N LEU A 37 -6.36 -7.46 -6.00
CA LEU A 37 -6.48 -7.11 -7.42
C LEU A 37 -5.36 -7.74 -8.23
N ASP A 38 -4.17 -7.81 -7.68
CA ASP A 38 -3.02 -8.38 -8.37
C ASP A 38 -3.17 -9.88 -8.58
N VAL A 39 -3.66 -10.60 -7.58
CA VAL A 39 -3.75 -12.07 -7.68
C VAL A 39 -5.08 -12.55 -8.25
N GLN A 40 -6.15 -11.77 -8.15
CA GLN A 40 -7.47 -12.17 -8.61
C GLN A 40 -7.94 -11.46 -9.87
N GLY A 41 -7.28 -10.37 -10.23
CA GLY A 41 -7.59 -9.63 -11.45
C GLY A 41 -8.29 -8.31 -11.20
N PRO A 42 -8.18 -7.38 -12.17
CA PRO A 42 -8.68 -6.01 -11.99
C PRO A 42 -10.21 -5.91 -11.91
N ASP A 43 -10.92 -6.92 -12.37
CA ASP A 43 -12.38 -6.89 -12.30
C ASP A 43 -12.89 -6.88 -10.86
N LEU A 44 -12.05 -7.24 -9.91
CA LEU A 44 -12.42 -7.24 -8.51
C LEU A 44 -12.58 -5.82 -7.96
N LEU A 45 -12.06 -4.80 -8.65
CA LEU A 45 -12.04 -3.44 -8.12
C LEU A 45 -13.41 -2.96 -7.66
N ASP A 46 -14.45 -3.22 -8.43
CA ASP A 46 -15.78 -2.74 -8.08
C ASP A 46 -16.42 -3.54 -6.94
N LEU A 47 -15.81 -4.66 -6.55
CA LEU A 47 -16.32 -5.49 -5.47
C LEU A 47 -15.59 -5.25 -4.14
N LEU A 48 -14.56 -4.42 -4.14
CA LEU A 48 -13.76 -4.20 -2.94
C LEU A 48 -14.48 -3.41 -1.84
N GLY A 49 -15.60 -2.77 -2.19
CA GLY A 49 -16.38 -2.05 -1.16
C GLY A 49 -16.76 -2.94 0.00
N GLU A 50 -17.18 -4.17 -0.27
CA GLU A 50 -17.53 -5.10 0.78
C GLU A 50 -16.33 -5.49 1.62
N PHE A 51 -15.17 -5.68 0.99
CA PHE A 51 -13.94 -5.95 1.72
C PHE A 51 -13.64 -4.85 2.72
N PHE A 52 -13.75 -3.59 2.31
CA PHE A 52 -13.47 -2.47 3.20
C PHE A 52 -14.47 -2.39 4.35
N ILE A 53 -15.74 -2.65 4.07
CA ILE A 53 -16.77 -2.64 5.09
C ILE A 53 -16.52 -3.71 6.14
N GLU A 54 -16.14 -4.90 5.73
CA GLU A 54 -15.88 -6.00 6.65
C GLU A 54 -14.58 -5.81 7.42
N ALA A 55 -13.58 -5.22 6.79
CA ALA A 55 -12.26 -5.10 7.40
C ALA A 55 -12.13 -3.92 8.36
N GLU A 56 -12.97 -2.92 8.22
CA GLU A 56 -12.82 -1.69 8.99
C GLU A 56 -14.15 -1.01 9.25
N THR A 57 -14.39 -0.55 10.47
CA THR A 57 -15.64 0.11 10.84
C THR A 57 -15.58 1.63 10.67
N ASN A 58 -14.39 2.22 10.65
CA ASN A 58 -14.26 3.67 10.55
C ASN A 58 -14.48 4.13 9.10
N ASN A 59 -15.49 4.97 8.91
CA ASN A 59 -15.86 5.44 7.57
C ASN A 59 -14.74 6.25 6.89
N ALA A 60 -14.03 7.07 7.66
CA ALA A 60 -12.96 7.89 7.09
C ALA A 60 -11.81 7.01 6.59
N VAL A 61 -11.48 5.96 7.35
CA VAL A 61 -10.43 5.02 6.95
C VAL A 61 -10.85 4.27 5.68
N ARG A 62 -12.10 3.80 5.64
CA ARG A 62 -12.60 3.09 4.45
C ARG A 62 -12.60 3.98 3.21
N SER A 63 -13.04 5.24 3.36
CA SER A 63 -13.08 6.17 2.24
C SER A 63 -11.68 6.44 1.71
N LEU A 64 -10.73 6.63 2.60
CA LEU A 64 -9.35 6.90 2.21
C LEU A 64 -8.72 5.69 1.53
N ALA A 65 -8.93 4.49 2.07
CA ALA A 65 -8.43 3.26 1.46
C ALA A 65 -9.04 3.05 0.08
N SER A 66 -10.32 3.31 -0.06
CA SER A 66 -11.01 3.19 -1.35
C SER A 66 -10.44 4.18 -2.37
N GLU A 67 -10.23 5.41 -1.95
CA GLU A 67 -9.66 6.45 -2.81
C GLU A 67 -8.24 6.07 -3.27
N TRP A 68 -7.40 5.64 -2.34
CA TRP A 68 -6.03 5.26 -2.68
C TRP A 68 -5.98 4.01 -3.55
N THR A 69 -6.86 3.03 -3.28
CA THR A 69 -6.91 1.81 -4.10
C THR A 69 -7.30 2.14 -5.52
N ARG A 70 -8.35 2.95 -5.69
CA ARG A 70 -8.83 3.32 -7.01
C ARG A 70 -7.79 4.17 -7.74
N GLY A 71 -7.18 5.13 -7.04
CA GLY A 71 -6.16 5.96 -7.66
C GLY A 71 -4.95 5.17 -8.10
N ALA A 72 -4.46 4.26 -7.26
CA ALA A 72 -3.33 3.41 -7.63
C ALA A 72 -3.67 2.50 -8.80
N SER A 73 -4.89 1.96 -8.83
CA SER A 73 -5.33 1.09 -9.91
C SER A 73 -5.46 1.84 -11.23
N GLU A 74 -5.97 3.06 -11.19
CA GLU A 74 -6.10 3.88 -12.40
C GLU A 74 -4.76 4.35 -12.94
N ASN A 75 -3.75 4.40 -12.08
CA ASN A 75 -2.41 4.84 -12.46
C ASN A 75 -1.39 3.70 -12.39
N LEU A 76 -1.86 2.47 -12.49
CA LEU A 76 -1.02 1.29 -12.31
C LEU A 76 0.15 1.25 -13.27
N GLU A 77 -0.11 1.53 -14.54
CA GLU A 77 0.93 1.49 -15.57
C GLU A 77 2.04 2.48 -15.25
N LYS A 78 1.68 3.69 -14.87
CA LYS A 78 2.66 4.71 -14.54
C LYS A 78 3.47 4.32 -13.30
N CYS A 79 2.81 3.77 -12.29
CA CYS A 79 3.50 3.31 -11.09
C CYS A 79 4.46 2.18 -11.42
N ASP A 80 4.03 1.22 -12.23
CA ASP A 80 4.86 0.08 -12.60
C ASP A 80 6.07 0.51 -13.42
N GLU A 81 5.92 1.51 -14.30
CA GLU A 81 7.03 2.06 -15.04
C GLU A 81 8.11 2.63 -14.11
N LEU A 82 7.67 3.38 -13.09
CA LEU A 82 8.60 3.98 -12.15
C LEU A 82 9.30 2.92 -11.29
N ILE A 83 8.57 1.90 -10.88
CA ILE A 83 9.15 0.81 -10.10
C ILE A 83 10.17 0.05 -10.94
N THR A 84 9.81 -0.29 -12.18
CA THR A 84 10.68 -1.03 -13.08
C THR A 84 11.98 -0.25 -13.36
N ALA A 85 11.87 1.05 -13.56
CA ALA A 85 13.04 1.88 -13.80
C ALA A 85 13.96 1.95 -12.59
N ALA A 86 13.42 1.75 -11.39
CA ALA A 86 14.22 1.80 -10.17
C ALA A 86 14.75 0.44 -9.73
N THR A 87 14.26 -0.65 -10.33
CA THR A 87 14.67 -2.00 -9.92
C THR A 87 15.47 -2.65 -11.05
N ILE A 88 16.67 -2.14 -11.31
CA ILE A 88 17.47 -2.57 -12.45
C ILE A 88 17.71 -4.08 -12.48
N LYS A 89 17.87 -4.70 -11.32
CA LYS A 89 18.21 -6.11 -11.22
C LYS A 89 17.01 -7.05 -11.08
N TRP A 90 15.80 -6.50 -10.91
CA TRP A 90 14.63 -7.31 -10.63
C TRP A 90 13.50 -6.96 -11.58
N GLN A 91 12.81 -7.98 -12.05
CA GLN A 91 11.61 -7.75 -12.83
C GLN A 91 10.43 -7.62 -11.88
N LEU A 92 9.53 -6.71 -12.17
CA LEU A 92 8.34 -6.48 -11.34
C LEU A 92 7.55 -7.78 -11.12
N THR A 93 7.45 -8.61 -12.14
CA THR A 93 6.71 -9.86 -12.07
C THR A 93 7.36 -10.90 -11.14
N ARG A 94 8.63 -10.70 -10.80
CA ARG A 94 9.32 -11.62 -9.90
C ARG A 94 9.26 -11.21 -8.44
N LEU A 95 8.74 -10.02 -8.17
CA LEU A 95 8.54 -9.60 -6.79
C LEU A 95 7.37 -10.35 -6.19
N SER A 96 7.39 -10.56 -4.88
CA SER A 96 6.23 -11.15 -4.24
C SER A 96 5.04 -10.20 -4.40
N PRO A 97 3.81 -10.71 -4.46
CA PRO A 97 2.64 -9.84 -4.56
C PRO A 97 2.53 -8.85 -3.42
N VAL A 98 3.02 -9.19 -2.22
CA VAL A 98 3.00 -8.26 -1.09
C VAL A 98 3.96 -7.11 -1.35
N ASP A 99 5.21 -7.40 -1.72
CA ASP A 99 6.20 -6.35 -2.00
C ASP A 99 5.73 -5.48 -3.16
N ARG A 100 5.20 -6.10 -4.20
CA ARG A 100 4.69 -5.37 -5.36
C ARG A 100 3.56 -4.43 -4.98
N SER A 101 2.65 -4.88 -4.12
CA SER A 101 1.53 -4.07 -3.67
C SER A 101 1.98 -2.90 -2.80
N ILE A 102 2.95 -3.13 -1.93
CA ILE A 102 3.52 -2.06 -1.12
C ILE A 102 4.16 -1.00 -2.01
N LEU A 103 4.95 -1.44 -3.00
CA LEU A 103 5.61 -0.51 -3.91
C LEU A 103 4.62 0.27 -4.76
N ARG A 104 3.58 -0.38 -5.26
CA ARG A 104 2.56 0.29 -6.08
C ARG A 104 1.83 1.37 -5.30
N LEU A 105 1.42 1.05 -4.07
CA LEU A 105 0.78 2.04 -3.21
C LEU A 105 1.70 3.21 -2.94
N SER A 106 2.94 2.92 -2.59
CA SER A 106 3.89 3.95 -2.17
C SER A 106 4.29 4.85 -3.33
N VAL A 107 4.53 4.28 -4.50
CA VAL A 107 4.86 5.07 -5.69
C VAL A 107 3.67 5.92 -6.11
N TYR A 108 2.45 5.38 -6.00
CA TYR A 108 1.27 6.17 -6.24
C TYR A 108 1.24 7.40 -5.33
N GLN A 109 1.51 7.20 -4.04
CA GLN A 109 1.50 8.31 -3.10
C GLN A 109 2.63 9.31 -3.37
N LEU A 110 3.83 8.83 -3.69
CA LEU A 110 4.95 9.72 -4.00
C LEU A 110 4.65 10.62 -5.19
N LYS A 111 4.02 10.07 -6.22
CA LYS A 111 3.79 10.81 -7.45
C LYS A 111 2.49 11.62 -7.44
N PHE A 112 1.42 11.05 -6.92
CA PHE A 112 0.09 11.63 -7.06
C PHE A 112 -0.51 12.21 -5.79
N CYS A 113 0.05 11.92 -4.62
CA CYS A 113 -0.45 12.43 -3.34
C CYS A 113 0.59 13.34 -2.71
N ARG A 114 0.85 14.47 -3.35
CA ARG A 114 1.94 15.37 -2.95
C ARG A 114 1.73 16.05 -1.61
N ASP A 115 0.52 15.98 -1.06
CA ASP A 115 0.24 16.47 0.28
C ASP A 115 0.86 15.56 1.35
N ILE A 116 1.22 14.32 1.00
CA ILE A 116 1.88 13.41 1.94
C ILE A 116 3.39 13.58 1.76
N PRO A 117 4.12 13.94 2.82
CA PRO A 117 5.57 14.10 2.69
C PRO A 117 6.23 12.80 2.25
N PRO A 118 7.19 12.84 1.32
CA PRO A 118 7.84 11.62 0.83
C PRO A 118 8.45 10.77 1.95
N LYS A 119 8.99 11.40 2.98
CA LYS A 119 9.58 10.67 4.10
C LYS A 119 8.53 9.83 4.82
N VAL A 120 7.32 10.36 4.95
CA VAL A 120 6.23 9.62 5.58
C VAL A 120 5.84 8.43 4.71
N VAL A 121 5.73 8.64 3.39
CA VAL A 121 5.39 7.55 2.46
C VAL A 121 6.39 6.41 2.60
N ILE A 122 7.67 6.73 2.58
CA ILE A 122 8.72 5.71 2.62
C ILE A 122 8.74 5.01 3.98
N ASN A 123 8.65 5.76 5.08
CA ASN A 123 8.63 5.16 6.41
C ASN A 123 7.45 4.21 6.60
N GLU A 124 6.28 4.60 6.11
CA GLU A 124 5.09 3.76 6.20
C GLU A 124 5.23 2.50 5.34
N ALA A 125 5.85 2.62 4.18
CA ALA A 125 6.10 1.46 3.33
C ALA A 125 7.02 0.46 4.02
N ILE A 126 8.05 0.95 4.70
CA ILE A 126 8.97 0.10 5.45
C ILE A 126 8.22 -0.63 6.57
N GLU A 127 7.32 0.06 7.28
CA GLU A 127 6.54 -0.58 8.33
C GLU A 127 5.59 -1.65 7.77
N LEU A 128 4.98 -1.40 6.63
CA LEU A 128 4.15 -2.42 5.96
C LEU A 128 4.99 -3.63 5.61
N ALA A 129 6.19 -3.43 5.09
CA ALA A 129 7.08 -4.54 4.74
C ALA A 129 7.48 -5.35 5.98
N LYS A 130 7.75 -4.68 7.09
CA LYS A 130 8.06 -5.36 8.35
C LYS A 130 6.89 -6.20 8.84
N LYS A 131 5.68 -5.70 8.68
CA LYS A 131 4.50 -6.37 9.21
C LYS A 131 4.01 -7.51 8.33
N PHE A 132 4.10 -7.36 7.02
CA PHE A 132 3.45 -8.28 6.10
C PHE A 132 4.38 -9.04 5.15
N SER A 133 5.65 -8.73 5.10
CA SER A 133 6.54 -9.36 4.14
C SER A 133 7.73 -10.05 4.82
N THR A 134 8.82 -10.28 4.07
CA THR A 134 9.96 -11.03 4.60
C THR A 134 10.99 -10.10 5.24
N ASP A 135 11.97 -10.70 5.94
CA ASP A 135 12.98 -9.93 6.65
C ASP A 135 13.79 -9.01 5.74
N LYS A 136 13.94 -9.37 4.47
CA LYS A 136 14.71 -8.57 3.51
C LYS A 136 13.89 -7.47 2.86
N SER A 137 12.57 -7.55 2.96
CA SER A 137 11.69 -6.62 2.26
C SER A 137 11.79 -5.17 2.72
N PRO A 138 11.94 -4.87 4.02
CA PRO A 138 12.06 -3.45 4.42
C PRO A 138 13.22 -2.73 3.75
N GLY A 139 14.40 -3.37 3.70
CA GLY A 139 15.56 -2.77 3.05
C GLY A 139 15.38 -2.65 1.54
N PHE A 140 14.80 -3.66 0.92
CA PHE A 140 14.52 -3.64 -0.51
C PHE A 140 13.54 -2.53 -0.87
N VAL A 141 12.43 -2.44 -0.15
CA VAL A 141 11.41 -1.42 -0.38
C VAL A 141 12.00 -0.02 -0.20
N ASN A 142 12.78 0.18 0.85
CA ASN A 142 13.42 1.45 1.10
C ASN A 142 14.32 1.86 -0.09
N GLY A 143 15.14 0.92 -0.56
CA GLY A 143 16.05 1.20 -1.68
C GLY A 143 15.32 1.55 -2.95
N VAL A 144 14.27 0.81 -3.28
CA VAL A 144 13.48 1.08 -4.49
C VAL A 144 12.80 2.44 -4.41
N LEU A 145 12.17 2.74 -3.28
CA LEU A 145 11.44 4.00 -3.14
C LEU A 145 12.38 5.20 -3.11
N ASP A 146 13.57 5.04 -2.55
CA ASP A 146 14.58 6.10 -2.59
C ASP A 146 14.99 6.39 -4.03
N ALA A 147 15.17 5.35 -4.84
CA ALA A 147 15.50 5.51 -6.25
C ALA A 147 14.36 6.16 -7.03
N VAL A 148 13.11 5.77 -6.74
CA VAL A 148 11.94 6.41 -7.36
C VAL A 148 11.88 7.88 -7.00
N LEU A 149 12.09 8.20 -5.72
CA LEU A 149 12.06 9.58 -5.26
C LEU A 149 13.07 10.45 -6.00
N LYS A 150 14.28 9.93 -6.20
CA LYS A 150 15.32 10.64 -6.95
C LYS A 150 14.89 10.88 -8.39
N LYS A 151 14.27 9.90 -9.02
CA LYS A 151 13.79 10.06 -10.40
C LYS A 151 12.66 11.09 -10.49
N LEU A 152 11.85 11.21 -9.47
CA LEU A 152 10.77 12.19 -9.44
C LEU A 152 11.28 13.59 -9.11
N GLN A 153 12.50 13.71 -8.63
CA GLN A 153 13.12 14.99 -8.29
C GLN A 153 12.32 15.78 -7.25
N ILE A 154 11.88 15.07 -6.23
CA ILE A 154 11.14 15.70 -5.14
C ILE A 154 11.82 15.48 -3.82
#